data_13ca0f91d02a76491349e9d595293c4b
#
_entry.id   13ca0f91d02a76491349e9d595293c4b
#
_cell.length_a   1.000
_cell.length_b   1.000
_cell.length_c   1.000
_cell.angle_alpha   90.00
_cell.angle_beta   90.00
_cell.angle_gamma   90.00
#
_symmetry.space_group_name_H-M   'P 1'
#
loop_
_entity.id
_entity.type
_entity.pdbx_description
1 polymer ?
#
loop_
_entity_poly.entity_id
_entity_poly.type
_entity_poly.pdbx_seq_one_letter_code
_entity_poly.pdbx_strand_id
1 'polypeptide(L)' 'MVKLFCIKNTSKTLPFTVNQPYNAEYQGDGYYKIYGDDMTWILAPINGSLVEFIIAD' A
#
# COMPACT_ATOMS: atom_id res chain seq x y z
N MET A 1 9.82 -9.79 -0.26
CA MET A 1 9.03 -8.56 -0.38
C MET A 1 8.37 -8.47 -1.73
N VAL A 2 7.16 -7.96 -1.77
CA VAL A 2 6.49 -7.67 -3.03
C VAL A 2 6.47 -6.17 -3.26
N LYS A 3 6.24 -5.77 -4.50
CA LYS A 3 6.05 -4.37 -4.83
C LYS A 3 4.60 -4.14 -5.20
N LEU A 4 4.00 -3.15 -4.56
CA LEU A 4 2.63 -2.75 -4.80
C LEU A 4 2.62 -1.38 -5.46
N PHE A 5 1.69 -1.20 -6.39
CA PHE A 5 1.55 0.07 -7.11
C PHE A 5 0.26 0.71 -6.63
N CYS A 6 0.35 1.95 -6.13
CA CYS A 6 -0.81 2.65 -5.59
C CYS A 6 -1.67 3.18 -6.73
N ILE A 7 -2.93 2.76 -6.78
CA ILE A 7 -3.84 3.18 -7.84
C ILE A 7 -4.93 4.13 -7.33
N LYS A 8 -5.12 4.20 -6.01
CA LYS A 8 -6.15 5.06 -5.43
C LYS A 8 -5.76 5.41 -4.01
N ASN A 9 -5.90 6.66 -3.63
CA ASN A 9 -5.77 7.09 -2.24
C ASN A 9 -6.72 8.26 -2.00
N THR A 10 -7.80 8.00 -1.26
CA THR A 10 -8.77 9.01 -0.88
C THR A 10 -8.54 9.55 0.52
N SER A 11 -7.53 9.03 1.21
CA SER A 11 -7.15 9.51 2.54
C SER A 11 -6.27 10.75 2.42
N LYS A 12 -6.39 11.68 3.36
CA LYS A 12 -5.52 12.85 3.42
C LYS A 12 -4.31 12.63 4.33
N THR A 13 -4.25 11.50 5.02
CA THR A 13 -3.22 11.24 6.03
C THR A 13 -2.33 10.05 5.72
N LEU A 14 -2.73 9.16 4.83
CA LEU A 14 -1.91 8.01 4.48
C LEU A 14 -0.81 8.41 3.50
N PRO A 15 0.43 7.95 3.74
CA PRO A 15 1.60 8.42 2.99
C PRO A 15 1.81 7.64 1.69
N PHE A 16 0.80 7.64 0.82
CA PHE A 16 0.88 6.91 -0.45
C PHE A 16 0.44 7.81 -1.60
N THR A 17 1.32 7.97 -2.56
CA THR A 17 1.05 8.78 -3.75
C THR A 17 0.52 7.88 -4.85
N VAL A 18 -0.59 8.26 -5.45
CA VAL A 18 -1.17 7.53 -6.58
C VAL A 18 -0.16 7.48 -7.73
N ASN A 19 -0.07 6.34 -8.38
CA ASN A 19 0.85 6.05 -9.49
C ASN A 19 2.31 5.88 -9.06
N GLN A 20 2.56 5.59 -7.77
CA GLN A 20 3.91 5.30 -7.30
C GLN A 20 3.99 3.87 -6.74
N PRO A 21 5.15 3.23 -6.86
CA PRO A 21 5.36 1.88 -6.31
C PRO A 21 5.77 1.94 -4.84
N TYR A 22 5.41 0.90 -4.09
CA TYR A 22 5.76 0.78 -2.67
C TYR A 22 6.13 -0.65 -2.34
N ASN A 23 7.11 -0.82 -1.46
CA ASN A 23 7.51 -2.13 -0.98
C ASN A 23 6.53 -2.61 0.09
N ALA A 24 6.28 -3.91 0.12
CA ALA A 24 5.35 -4.49 1.07
C ALA A 24 5.73 -5.92 1.43
N GLU A 25 5.29 -6.35 2.61
CA GLU A 25 5.46 -7.70 3.09
C GLU A 25 4.11 -8.32 3.38
N TYR A 26 3.82 -9.48 2.80
CA TYR A 26 2.57 -10.18 3.07
C TYR A 26 2.56 -10.69 4.52
N GLN A 27 1.48 -10.40 5.25
CA GLN A 27 1.36 -10.76 6.67
C GLN A 27 0.38 -11.90 6.93
N GLY A 28 -0.27 -12.41 5.89
CA GLY A 28 -1.31 -13.42 6.05
C GLY A 28 -2.70 -12.81 6.04
N ASP A 29 -3.71 -13.65 5.80
CA ASP A 29 -5.13 -13.26 5.81
C ASP A 29 -5.46 -12.10 4.87
N GLY A 30 -4.68 -11.93 3.81
CA GLY A 30 -4.91 -10.86 2.83
C GLY A 30 -4.36 -9.50 3.24
N TYR A 31 -3.62 -9.41 4.34
CA TYR A 31 -3.04 -8.15 4.82
C TYR A 31 -1.57 -8.02 4.44
N TYR A 32 -1.16 -6.80 4.15
CA TYR A 32 0.22 -6.46 3.83
C TYR A 32 0.72 -5.37 4.75
N LYS A 33 2.00 -5.45 5.11
CA LYS A 33 2.71 -4.35 5.74
C LYS A 33 3.31 -3.53 4.61
N ILE A 34 2.76 -2.33 4.39
CA ILE A 34 3.08 -1.51 3.22
C ILE A 34 3.84 -0.27 3.67
N TYR A 35 5.05 -0.08 3.13
CA TYR A 35 5.91 1.04 3.51
C TYR A 35 5.59 2.26 2.65
N GLY A 36 5.35 3.39 3.30
CA GLY A 36 4.89 4.62 2.66
C GLY A 36 6.00 5.62 2.35
N ASP A 37 5.61 6.79 1.88
CA ASP A 37 6.54 7.85 1.46
C ASP A 37 7.40 8.40 2.60
N ASP A 38 6.86 8.43 3.80
CA ASP A 38 7.52 9.05 4.96
C ASP A 38 8.22 8.02 5.85
N MET A 39 8.55 6.87 5.30
CA MET A 39 9.20 5.77 6.00
C MET A 39 8.36 5.13 7.10
N THR A 40 7.08 5.45 7.17
CA THR A 40 6.15 4.74 8.04
C THR A 40 5.52 3.58 7.26
N TRP A 41 4.73 2.77 7.93
CA TRP A 41 4.06 1.65 7.28
C TRP A 41 2.67 1.45 7.87
N ILE A 42 1.82 0.79 7.10
CA ILE A 42 0.48 0.43 7.54
C ILE A 42 0.25 -1.05 7.32
N LEU A 43 -0.72 -1.62 8.03
CA LEU A 43 -1.25 -2.95 7.75
C LEU A 43 -2.58 -2.79 7.05
N ALA A 44 -2.68 -3.26 5.82
CA ALA A 44 -3.90 -3.08 5.03
C ALA A 44 -4.00 -4.13 3.94
N PRO A 45 -5.23 -4.45 3.49
CA PRO A 45 -5.40 -5.23 2.27
C PRO A 45 -5.06 -4.36 1.06
N ILE A 46 -4.79 -4.99 -0.08
CA ILE A 46 -4.46 -4.23 -1.29
C ILE A 46 -5.67 -3.52 -1.89
N ASN A 47 -6.87 -3.92 -1.52
CA ASN A 47 -8.10 -3.31 -2.02
C ASN A 47 -8.91 -2.66 -0.90
N GLY A 48 -8.25 -1.87 -0.07
CA GLY A 48 -8.91 -1.19 1.04
C GLY A 48 -9.87 -0.09 0.58
N SER A 49 -10.64 0.45 1.52
CA SER A 49 -11.62 1.49 1.21
C SER A 49 -10.98 2.85 0.99
N LEU A 50 -9.85 3.13 1.62
CA LEU A 50 -9.18 4.43 1.53
C LEU A 50 -8.04 4.42 0.52
N VAL A 51 -7.31 3.32 0.43
CA VAL A 51 -6.17 3.20 -0.48
C VAL A 51 -6.21 1.84 -1.15
N GLU A 52 -5.93 1.82 -2.45
CA GLU A 52 -5.92 0.59 -3.22
C GLU A 52 -4.60 0.44 -3.96
N PHE A 53 -4.16 -0.80 -4.06
CA PHE A 53 -2.92 -1.15 -4.74
C PHE A 53 -3.15 -2.31 -5.70
N ILE A 54 -2.23 -2.47 -6.65
CA ILE A 54 -2.11 -3.70 -7.44
C ILE A 54 -0.69 -4.21 -7.28
N ILE A 55 -0.51 -5.51 -7.50
CA ILE A 55 0.81 -6.11 -7.44
C ILE A 55 1.57 -5.71 -8.70
N ALA A 56 2.75 -5.14 -8.53
CA ALA A 56 3.47 -4.46 -9.59
C ALA A 56 4.70 -5.22 -10.10
N ASP A 57 5.02 -6.38 -9.54
CA ASP A 57 6.19 -7.14 -10.03
C ASP A 57 5.86 -8.22 -11.07
#